data_ea207aab813374a12c6aaad21e689ef2
#
_entry.id   ea207aab813374a12c6aaad21e689ef2
#
_cell.length_a   1.000
_cell.length_b   1.000
_cell.length_c   1.000
_cell.angle_alpha   90.00
_cell.angle_beta   90.00
_cell.angle_gamma   90.00
#
_symmetry.space_group_name_H-M   'P 1'
#
loop_
_entity.id
_entity.type
_entity.pdbx_description
1 polymer ?
#
loop_
_entity_poly.entity_id
_entity_poly.type
_entity_poly.pdbx_seq_one_letter_code
_entity_poly.pdbx_strand_id
1 'polypeptide(L)'
;MDEQKKYEVIKSLTDHSNPNKQRAALTLGCTVRHINRMIKGYRELGKEYFIHGNRGRKPANTIPESTRSLVVDLYRNKYYNANFEHFTELLALHEDIHISPSSVMAILESEYILSPKVTKAKKKRFKEQLKAEKKAAKSQKEADRIQTNLVAVEDAHSRRPRAAYFGELEQMDATPYEWVPGQIWHLHLAIDDATGRIVGGWFDMQETLNGYYHVFYQILTTYGIPYKFFTDRRTIFTYKKKNSPSIDEDTYTQFAYACKQLGVELESSSIPQAKGRVERLNQTLQSRLPIELRLAGISTIDAANEFLNSYIKEFNEKFALPLNGIKSVFVTQPEIEKINLILAVLCERTVDTGHCLRYSNKYYRMLDSKGHQIHYRKGTKVMFIRAFNGRQYCCVNDKDIYALEEIPERETKSKNIDIEYTPPKPKKTYIPPMSHPWRRQYFGKFVKQQQHHWNDDENIPA
;
A
#
# COMPACT_ATOMS: atom_id res chain seq x y z
N MET A 1 11.86 -48.80 3.93
CA MET A 1 11.61 -50.13 4.44
C MET A 1 12.09 -50.17 5.89
N ASP A 2 11.24 -50.62 6.82
CA ASP A 2 11.50 -50.57 8.26
C ASP A 2 12.65 -51.51 8.66
N GLU A 3 13.65 -50.98 9.40
CA GLU A 3 14.83 -51.72 9.90
C GLU A 3 14.42 -52.85 10.81
N GLN A 4 13.40 -52.63 11.65
CA GLN A 4 12.86 -53.61 12.57
C GLN A 4 12.26 -54.79 11.80
N LYS A 5 11.47 -54.54 10.77
CA LYS A 5 10.87 -55.59 9.93
C LYS A 5 11.95 -56.44 9.21
N LYS A 6 13.03 -55.81 8.73
CA LYS A 6 14.17 -56.56 8.14
C LYS A 6 14.80 -57.49 9.18
N TYR A 7 15.07 -56.94 10.38
CA TYR A 7 15.65 -57.73 11.48
C TYR A 7 14.78 -58.92 11.84
N GLU A 8 13.47 -58.74 12.07
CA GLU A 8 12.54 -59.78 12.46
C GLU A 8 12.44 -60.92 11.42
N VAL A 9 12.33 -60.55 10.14
CA VAL A 9 12.26 -61.53 9.06
C VAL A 9 13.58 -62.31 8.94
N ILE A 10 14.73 -61.66 9.04
CA ILE A 10 15.99 -62.37 8.95
C ILE A 10 16.30 -63.22 10.19
N LYS A 11 15.91 -62.73 11.37
CA LYS A 11 16.01 -63.49 12.62
C LYS A 11 15.19 -64.76 12.52
N SER A 12 13.93 -64.70 12.06
CA SER A 12 13.08 -65.88 11.92
C SER A 12 13.62 -66.93 10.92
N LEU A 13 14.36 -66.44 9.90
CA LEU A 13 15.08 -67.34 8.96
C LEU A 13 16.27 -68.05 9.59
N THR A 14 17.01 -67.36 10.48
CA THR A 14 18.22 -67.91 11.12
C THR A 14 17.90 -68.81 12.30
N ASP A 15 16.81 -68.51 13.02
CA ASP A 15 16.33 -69.29 14.17
C ASP A 15 15.50 -70.51 13.71
N HIS A 16 15.49 -70.84 12.42
CA HIS A 16 14.78 -71.96 11.80
C HIS A 16 13.25 -71.97 11.97
N SER A 17 12.65 -70.91 12.47
CA SER A 17 11.20 -70.76 12.61
C SER A 17 10.47 -70.61 11.25
N ASN A 18 11.20 -70.18 10.21
CA ASN A 18 10.69 -70.08 8.83
C ASN A 18 11.85 -70.13 7.79
N PRO A 19 12.25 -71.33 7.33
CA PRO A 19 13.47 -71.48 6.47
C PRO A 19 13.26 -71.05 5.02
N ASN A 20 12.07 -70.56 4.62
CA ASN A 20 11.75 -70.21 3.24
C ASN A 20 12.27 -68.84 2.84
N LYS A 21 13.48 -68.82 2.18
CA LYS A 21 14.12 -67.59 1.72
C LYS A 21 13.36 -66.88 0.59
N GLN A 22 12.59 -67.60 -0.24
CA GLN A 22 11.75 -66.99 -1.27
C GLN A 22 10.61 -66.19 -0.64
N ARG A 23 9.96 -66.74 0.39
CA ARG A 23 8.91 -66.04 1.12
C ARG A 23 9.45 -64.77 1.82
N ALA A 24 10.62 -64.84 2.40
CA ALA A 24 11.28 -63.70 3.02
C ALA A 24 11.63 -62.62 1.97
N ALA A 25 12.09 -63.01 0.78
CA ALA A 25 12.38 -62.12 -0.33
C ALA A 25 11.10 -61.39 -0.80
N LEU A 26 9.98 -62.10 -0.91
CA LEU A 26 8.67 -61.49 -1.23
C LEU A 26 8.21 -60.55 -0.11
N THR A 27 8.34 -60.94 1.16
CA THR A 27 7.93 -60.11 2.32
C THR A 27 8.70 -58.80 2.39
N LEU A 28 9.99 -58.82 2.05
CA LEU A 28 10.87 -57.66 2.08
C LEU A 28 11.01 -56.96 0.73
N GLY A 29 10.33 -57.43 -0.33
CA GLY A 29 10.39 -56.86 -1.67
C GLY A 29 11.82 -56.82 -2.24
N CYS A 30 12.62 -57.89 -2.01
CA CYS A 30 14.02 -57.95 -2.42
C CYS A 30 14.39 -59.31 -3.01
N THR A 31 15.57 -59.44 -3.59
CA THR A 31 16.04 -60.73 -4.17
C THR A 31 16.55 -61.69 -3.12
N VAL A 32 16.50 -62.99 -3.40
CA VAL A 32 17.04 -64.04 -2.52
C VAL A 32 18.54 -63.84 -2.27
N ARG A 33 19.28 -63.28 -3.27
CA ARG A 33 20.70 -62.94 -3.11
C ARG A 33 20.89 -61.86 -2.03
N HIS A 34 19.96 -60.91 -1.94
CA HIS A 34 20.00 -59.89 -0.88
C HIS A 34 19.65 -60.46 0.48
N ILE A 35 18.70 -61.42 0.56
CA ILE A 35 18.39 -62.18 1.78
C ILE A 35 19.64 -62.90 2.31
N ASN A 36 20.36 -63.61 1.42
CA ASN A 36 21.59 -64.29 1.82
C ASN A 36 22.66 -63.34 2.36
N ARG A 37 22.77 -62.15 1.76
CA ARG A 37 23.70 -61.12 2.26
C ARG A 37 23.29 -60.60 3.63
N MET A 38 21.99 -60.38 3.86
CA MET A 38 21.43 -59.97 5.15
C MET A 38 21.63 -61.04 6.22
N ILE A 39 21.44 -62.34 5.89
CA ILE A 39 21.73 -63.47 6.81
C ILE A 39 23.22 -63.48 7.20
N LYS A 40 24.11 -63.29 6.23
CA LYS A 40 25.57 -63.22 6.50
C LYS A 40 25.87 -62.04 7.43
N GLY A 41 25.40 -60.85 7.14
CA GLY A 41 25.63 -59.66 7.96
C GLY A 41 25.00 -59.81 9.37
N TYR A 42 23.83 -60.45 9.48
CA TYR A 42 23.20 -60.70 10.77
C TYR A 42 24.03 -61.70 11.65
N ARG A 43 24.67 -62.70 11.02
CA ARG A 43 25.53 -63.63 11.73
C ARG A 43 26.83 -62.97 12.21
N GLU A 44 27.32 -61.96 11.49
CA GLU A 44 28.58 -61.25 11.82
C GLU A 44 28.32 -60.13 12.83
N LEU A 45 27.26 -59.33 12.68
CA LEU A 45 27.03 -58.07 13.40
C LEU A 45 25.72 -58.04 14.20
N GLY A 46 24.95 -59.13 14.15
CA GLY A 46 23.67 -59.22 14.87
C GLY A 46 22.65 -58.16 14.39
N LYS A 47 21.91 -57.61 15.33
CA LYS A 47 20.90 -56.57 15.10
C LYS A 47 21.51 -55.28 14.51
N GLU A 48 22.75 -54.99 14.81
CA GLU A 48 23.44 -53.76 14.38
C GLU A 48 23.60 -53.69 12.87
N TYR A 49 23.67 -54.83 12.16
CA TYR A 49 23.74 -54.86 10.69
C TYR A 49 22.58 -54.12 10.00
N PHE A 50 21.39 -54.09 10.64
CA PHE A 50 20.20 -53.50 10.07
C PHE A 50 20.06 -51.98 10.37
N ILE A 51 20.91 -51.45 11.24
CA ILE A 51 20.94 -50.01 11.54
C ILE A 51 21.50 -49.28 10.33
N HIS A 52 20.74 -48.34 9.79
CA HIS A 52 21.22 -47.58 8.61
C HIS A 52 22.42 -46.75 8.98
N GLY A 53 23.55 -46.92 8.24
CA GLY A 53 24.82 -46.23 8.53
C GLY A 53 24.78 -44.68 8.52
N ASN A 54 23.72 -44.11 7.97
CA ASN A 54 23.49 -42.64 8.01
C ASN A 54 22.62 -42.23 9.21
N ARG A 55 22.25 -43.14 10.11
CA ARG A 55 21.44 -42.80 11.28
C ARG A 55 22.25 -41.87 12.19
N GLY A 56 21.69 -40.66 12.42
CA GLY A 56 22.35 -39.62 13.22
C GLY A 56 23.44 -38.81 12.52
N ARG A 57 23.72 -39.10 11.26
CA ARG A 57 24.68 -38.27 10.47
C ARG A 57 24.05 -36.94 10.14
N LYS A 58 24.65 -35.84 10.59
CA LYS A 58 24.24 -34.49 10.19
C LYS A 58 24.69 -34.23 8.74
N PRO A 59 23.80 -33.74 7.85
CA PRO A 59 24.18 -33.34 6.50
C PRO A 59 25.30 -32.30 6.50
N ALA A 60 26.17 -32.31 5.51
CA ALA A 60 27.28 -31.35 5.40
C ALA A 60 26.77 -29.88 5.36
N ASN A 61 25.55 -29.65 4.84
CA ASN A 61 24.93 -28.33 4.72
C ASN A 61 24.10 -27.94 5.96
N THR A 62 24.28 -28.61 7.12
CA THR A 62 23.55 -28.27 8.33
C THR A 62 24.03 -26.90 8.85
N ILE A 63 23.09 -25.97 9.00
CA ILE A 63 23.38 -24.64 9.56
C ILE A 63 23.80 -24.82 11.04
N PRO A 64 24.95 -24.27 11.46
CA PRO A 64 25.42 -24.33 12.85
C PRO A 64 24.40 -23.76 13.83
N GLU A 65 24.36 -24.33 15.04
CA GLU A 65 23.42 -23.89 16.06
C GLU A 65 23.68 -22.43 16.50
N SER A 66 24.93 -22.00 16.50
CA SER A 66 25.33 -20.62 16.75
C SER A 66 24.69 -19.64 15.74
N THR A 67 24.70 -19.99 14.45
CA THR A 67 24.06 -19.20 13.40
C THR A 67 22.55 -19.20 13.54
N ARG A 68 21.93 -20.33 13.93
CA ARG A 68 20.48 -20.42 14.17
C ARG A 68 20.05 -19.50 15.31
N SER A 69 20.74 -19.55 16.42
CA SER A 69 20.47 -18.68 17.58
C SER A 69 20.65 -17.20 17.22
N LEU A 70 21.72 -16.85 16.50
CA LEU A 70 21.97 -15.49 16.04
C LEU A 70 20.86 -14.97 15.12
N VAL A 71 20.36 -15.78 14.17
CA VAL A 71 19.25 -15.44 13.30
C VAL A 71 17.98 -15.14 14.09
N VAL A 72 17.69 -15.95 15.12
CA VAL A 72 16.53 -15.74 16.00
C VAL A 72 16.65 -14.44 16.79
N ASP A 73 17.83 -14.20 17.38
CA ASP A 73 18.09 -12.98 18.16
C ASP A 73 18.03 -11.72 17.32
N LEU A 74 18.62 -11.74 16.13
CA LEU A 74 18.53 -10.63 15.17
C LEU A 74 17.07 -10.35 14.78
N TYR A 75 16.27 -11.40 14.53
CA TYR A 75 14.87 -11.19 14.21
C TYR A 75 14.08 -10.60 15.36
N ARG A 76 14.29 -11.07 16.60
CA ARG A 76 13.56 -10.58 17.78
C ARG A 76 13.92 -9.14 18.14
N ASN A 77 15.18 -8.77 18.04
CA ASN A 77 15.69 -7.50 18.57
C ASN A 77 15.82 -6.41 17.51
N LYS A 78 16.28 -6.73 16.29
CA LYS A 78 16.63 -5.73 15.27
C LYS A 78 15.62 -5.72 14.11
N TYR A 79 15.27 -6.89 13.59
CA TYR A 79 14.47 -7.04 12.36
C TYR A 79 13.05 -7.54 12.61
N TYR A 80 12.50 -7.28 13.80
CA TYR A 80 11.14 -7.72 14.14
C TYR A 80 10.12 -7.20 13.12
N ASN A 81 9.07 -8.01 12.86
CA ASN A 81 8.01 -7.75 11.88
C ASN A 81 8.43 -7.72 10.39
N ALA A 82 9.72 -7.94 10.06
CA ALA A 82 10.11 -8.15 8.67
C ALA A 82 9.51 -9.46 8.12
N ASN A 83 9.06 -9.47 6.86
CA ASN A 83 8.73 -10.75 6.23
C ASN A 83 10.03 -11.56 6.00
N PHE A 84 9.92 -12.89 6.00
CA PHE A 84 11.09 -13.75 6.00
C PHE A 84 11.98 -13.64 4.75
N GLU A 85 11.41 -13.27 3.60
CA GLU A 85 12.20 -12.98 2.39
C GLU A 85 13.02 -11.70 2.57
N HIS A 86 12.36 -10.62 3.01
CA HIS A 86 13.04 -9.36 3.29
C HIS A 86 14.09 -9.52 4.41
N PHE A 87 13.75 -10.26 5.46
CA PHE A 87 14.72 -10.54 6.53
C PHE A 87 15.94 -11.31 6.02
N THR A 88 15.75 -12.27 5.11
CA THR A 88 16.88 -13.00 4.48
C THR A 88 17.80 -12.05 3.72
N GLU A 89 17.23 -11.07 3.02
CA GLU A 89 18.00 -10.05 2.31
C GLU A 89 18.78 -9.14 3.28
N LEU A 90 18.14 -8.73 4.38
CA LEU A 90 18.78 -7.91 5.42
C LEU A 90 19.91 -8.67 6.13
N LEU A 91 19.76 -9.97 6.36
CA LEU A 91 20.81 -10.82 6.90
C LEU A 91 22.05 -10.86 5.97
N ALA A 92 21.82 -10.98 4.65
CA ALA A 92 22.91 -10.98 3.69
C ALA A 92 23.58 -9.59 3.56
N LEU A 93 22.78 -8.51 3.61
CA LEU A 93 23.26 -7.15 3.37
C LEU A 93 24.00 -6.56 4.58
N HIS A 94 23.49 -6.80 5.80
CA HIS A 94 24.00 -6.14 7.00
C HIS A 94 24.77 -7.03 7.97
N GLU A 95 24.54 -8.36 7.90
CA GLU A 95 25.12 -9.31 8.87
C GLU A 95 26.05 -10.35 8.22
N ASP A 96 26.24 -10.28 6.90
CA ASP A 96 27.03 -11.23 6.11
C ASP A 96 26.59 -12.71 6.29
N ILE A 97 25.29 -12.93 6.55
CA ILE A 97 24.70 -14.25 6.74
C ILE A 97 23.94 -14.66 5.47
N HIS A 98 24.55 -15.55 4.68
CA HIS A 98 23.99 -16.03 3.41
C HIS A 98 23.29 -17.39 3.60
N ILE A 99 22.01 -17.37 3.88
CA ILE A 99 21.15 -18.56 4.01
C ILE A 99 19.89 -18.40 3.15
N SER A 100 19.24 -19.49 2.78
CA SER A 100 18.05 -19.43 1.95
C SER A 100 16.80 -18.96 2.75
N PRO A 101 15.80 -18.31 2.09
CA PRO A 101 14.54 -17.94 2.75
C PRO A 101 13.81 -19.12 3.38
N SER A 102 13.89 -20.32 2.79
CA SER A 102 13.33 -21.54 3.34
C SER A 102 14.03 -21.98 4.63
N SER A 103 15.36 -21.79 4.71
CA SER A 103 16.12 -22.05 5.93
C SER A 103 15.78 -21.04 7.03
N VAL A 104 15.66 -19.75 6.71
CA VAL A 104 15.21 -18.72 7.65
C VAL A 104 13.84 -19.07 8.21
N MET A 105 12.90 -19.44 7.32
CA MET A 105 11.56 -19.83 7.72
C MET A 105 11.59 -21.04 8.67
N ALA A 106 12.36 -22.09 8.34
CA ALA A 106 12.47 -23.27 9.18
C ALA A 106 13.09 -22.96 10.56
N ILE A 107 14.10 -22.09 10.62
CA ILE A 107 14.72 -21.64 11.88
C ILE A 107 13.71 -20.88 12.74
N LEU A 108 13.03 -19.88 12.18
CA LEU A 108 12.08 -19.05 12.94
C LEU A 108 10.83 -19.83 13.35
N GLU A 109 10.30 -20.69 12.48
CA GLU A 109 9.16 -21.55 12.82
C GLU A 109 9.48 -22.58 13.93
N SER A 110 10.72 -23.07 14.00
CA SER A 110 11.14 -23.95 15.11
C SER A 110 11.11 -23.25 16.48
N GLU A 111 11.20 -21.91 16.46
CA GLU A 111 11.07 -21.04 17.64
C GLU A 111 9.68 -20.41 17.78
N TYR A 112 8.68 -20.97 17.10
CA TYR A 112 7.28 -20.49 17.08
C TYR A 112 7.11 -19.04 16.59
N ILE A 113 8.07 -18.53 15.83
CA ILE A 113 8.00 -17.22 15.22
C ILE A 113 7.35 -17.37 13.83
N LEU A 114 6.23 -16.66 13.61
CA LEU A 114 5.48 -16.73 12.37
C LEU A 114 5.72 -15.47 11.52
N SER A 115 5.74 -15.65 10.20
CA SER A 115 5.85 -14.51 9.28
C SER A 115 4.60 -13.61 9.37
N PRO A 116 4.73 -12.28 9.29
CA PRO A 116 3.58 -11.36 9.22
C PRO A 116 2.60 -11.67 8.07
N LYS A 117 3.02 -12.43 7.05
CA LYS A 117 2.19 -12.87 5.90
C LYS A 117 1.36 -14.16 6.13
N VAL A 118 1.24 -14.65 7.36
CA VAL A 118 0.49 -15.90 7.68
C VAL A 118 -0.98 -15.87 7.21
N THR A 119 -1.60 -14.70 7.09
CA THR A 119 -2.97 -14.57 6.57
C THR A 119 -3.18 -15.24 5.20
N LYS A 120 -2.16 -15.29 4.33
CA LYS A 120 -2.21 -15.99 3.03
C LYS A 120 -2.24 -17.52 3.20
N ALA A 121 -1.53 -18.05 4.17
CA ALA A 121 -1.56 -19.48 4.47
C ALA A 121 -2.93 -19.92 5.02
N LYS A 122 -3.58 -19.11 5.86
CA LYS A 122 -4.96 -19.36 6.29
C LYS A 122 -5.93 -19.32 5.10
N LYS A 123 -5.79 -18.35 4.19
CA LYS A 123 -6.60 -18.28 2.95
C LYS A 123 -6.37 -19.52 2.06
N LYS A 124 -5.13 -20.00 1.97
CA LYS A 124 -4.78 -21.21 1.23
C LYS A 124 -5.42 -22.46 1.85
N ARG A 125 -5.31 -22.63 3.17
CA ARG A 125 -5.97 -23.77 3.88
C ARG A 125 -7.47 -23.74 3.69
N PHE A 126 -8.10 -22.56 3.78
CA PHE A 126 -9.54 -22.43 3.56
C PHE A 126 -9.96 -22.82 2.12
N LYS A 127 -9.17 -22.44 1.10
CA LYS A 127 -9.38 -22.90 -0.28
C LYS A 127 -9.22 -24.40 -0.44
N GLU A 128 -8.23 -25.00 0.21
CA GLU A 128 -8.02 -26.44 0.19
C GLU A 128 -9.19 -27.18 0.87
N GLN A 129 -9.71 -26.62 1.95
CA GLN A 129 -10.89 -27.14 2.64
C GLN A 129 -12.13 -27.08 1.73
N LEU A 130 -12.43 -25.92 1.12
CA LEU A 130 -13.53 -25.78 0.16
C LEU A 130 -13.39 -26.71 -1.04
N LYS A 131 -12.17 -26.95 -1.54
CA LYS A 131 -11.92 -27.92 -2.61
C LYS A 131 -12.20 -29.35 -2.17
N ALA A 132 -11.86 -29.72 -0.94
CA ALA A 132 -12.17 -31.01 -0.36
C ALA A 132 -13.68 -31.18 -0.15
N GLU A 133 -14.37 -30.18 0.37
CA GLU A 133 -15.83 -30.16 0.53
C GLU A 133 -16.54 -30.30 -0.82
N LYS A 134 -16.08 -29.61 -1.88
CA LYS A 134 -16.62 -29.75 -3.25
C LYS A 134 -16.49 -31.19 -3.75
N LYS A 135 -15.36 -31.85 -3.49
CA LYS A 135 -15.18 -33.27 -3.88
C LYS A 135 -16.09 -34.22 -3.08
N ALA A 136 -16.46 -33.84 -1.87
CA ALA A 136 -17.33 -34.62 -0.99
C ALA A 136 -18.82 -34.30 -1.17
N ALA A 137 -19.18 -33.28 -1.96
CA ALA A 137 -20.55 -32.83 -2.16
C ALA A 137 -21.40 -33.93 -2.79
N LYS A 138 -22.57 -34.19 -2.18
CA LYS A 138 -23.50 -35.26 -2.59
C LYS A 138 -24.48 -34.84 -3.68
N SER A 139 -24.61 -33.53 -3.96
CA SER A 139 -25.51 -33.00 -4.98
C SER A 139 -24.79 -31.98 -5.86
N GLN A 140 -25.22 -31.89 -7.15
CA GLN A 140 -24.69 -30.90 -8.11
C GLN A 140 -24.96 -29.45 -7.63
N LYS A 141 -26.14 -29.20 -7.07
CA LYS A 141 -26.52 -27.88 -6.54
C LYS A 141 -25.61 -27.41 -5.40
N GLU A 142 -25.18 -28.32 -4.54
CA GLU A 142 -24.23 -28.07 -3.45
C GLU A 142 -22.83 -27.81 -4.01
N ALA A 143 -22.39 -28.61 -4.98
CA ALA A 143 -21.11 -28.43 -5.64
C ALA A 143 -21.01 -27.07 -6.37
N ASP A 144 -22.09 -26.62 -7.03
CA ASP A 144 -22.18 -25.34 -7.73
C ASP A 144 -22.16 -24.17 -6.72
N ARG A 145 -22.84 -24.30 -5.58
CA ARG A 145 -22.77 -23.32 -4.48
C ARG A 145 -21.35 -23.18 -3.93
N ILE A 146 -20.68 -24.31 -3.70
CA ILE A 146 -19.28 -24.32 -3.21
C ILE A 146 -18.36 -23.75 -4.29
N GLN A 147 -18.62 -24.03 -5.58
CA GLN A 147 -17.87 -23.43 -6.68
C GLN A 147 -18.01 -21.91 -6.72
N THR A 148 -19.21 -21.39 -6.54
CA THR A 148 -19.46 -19.93 -6.47
C THR A 148 -18.66 -19.30 -5.32
N ASN A 149 -18.65 -19.93 -4.14
CA ASN A 149 -17.85 -19.50 -3.00
C ASN A 149 -16.35 -19.59 -3.28
N LEU A 150 -15.89 -20.62 -3.97
CA LEU A 150 -14.50 -20.76 -4.40
C LEU A 150 -14.08 -19.64 -5.35
N VAL A 151 -14.90 -19.32 -6.34
CA VAL A 151 -14.65 -18.21 -7.28
C VAL A 151 -14.60 -16.87 -6.54
N ALA A 152 -15.55 -16.62 -5.62
CA ALA A 152 -15.57 -15.42 -4.79
C ALA A 152 -14.32 -15.29 -3.91
N VAL A 153 -13.82 -16.41 -3.35
CA VAL A 153 -12.59 -16.43 -2.55
C VAL A 153 -11.34 -16.28 -3.43
N GLU A 154 -11.41 -16.71 -4.69
CA GLU A 154 -10.29 -16.62 -5.64
C GLU A 154 -10.06 -15.22 -6.20
N ASP A 155 -11.03 -14.30 -6.06
CA ASP A 155 -10.98 -13.00 -6.74
C ASP A 155 -10.59 -13.18 -8.23
N ALA A 156 -11.30 -14.06 -8.90
CA ALA A 156 -11.00 -14.44 -10.29
C ALA A 156 -11.43 -13.33 -11.26
N HIS A 157 -10.61 -12.28 -11.36
CA HIS A 157 -10.76 -11.25 -12.37
C HIS A 157 -9.81 -11.54 -13.54
N SER A 158 -10.28 -11.27 -14.75
CA SER A 158 -9.46 -11.35 -15.96
C SER A 158 -8.24 -10.44 -15.80
N ARG A 159 -7.04 -10.99 -15.93
CA ARG A 159 -5.82 -10.20 -15.86
C ARG A 159 -5.72 -9.32 -17.10
N ARG A 160 -5.68 -8.00 -16.91
CA ARG A 160 -5.34 -7.09 -17.99
C ARG A 160 -3.86 -7.29 -18.37
N PRO A 161 -3.52 -7.39 -19.69
CA PRO A 161 -2.13 -7.43 -20.13
C PRO A 161 -1.39 -6.16 -19.65
N ARG A 162 -0.06 -6.19 -19.62
CA ARG A 162 0.75 -5.01 -19.38
C ARG A 162 0.63 -4.04 -20.55
N ALA A 163 0.82 -2.75 -20.30
CA ALA A 163 1.06 -1.78 -21.34
C ALA A 163 2.30 -2.18 -22.15
N ALA A 164 2.32 -1.82 -23.43
CA ALA A 164 3.40 -2.23 -24.33
C ALA A 164 4.65 -1.36 -24.19
N TYR A 165 4.47 -0.10 -23.83
CA TYR A 165 5.52 0.91 -23.82
C TYR A 165 5.74 1.51 -22.44
N PHE A 166 6.99 1.87 -22.14
CA PHE A 166 7.33 2.61 -20.94
C PHE A 166 6.77 4.03 -21.01
N GLY A 167 5.99 4.45 -20.02
CA GLY A 167 5.29 5.74 -19.99
C GLY A 167 3.92 5.76 -20.68
N GLU A 168 3.45 4.60 -21.17
CA GLU A 168 2.12 4.49 -21.78
C GLU A 168 0.99 4.61 -20.76
N LEU A 169 1.18 4.03 -19.59
CA LEU A 169 0.17 4.02 -18.53
C LEU A 169 0.81 4.02 -17.15
N GLU A 170 0.64 5.12 -16.44
CA GLU A 170 1.08 5.28 -15.07
C GLU A 170 -0.10 5.11 -14.11
N GLN A 171 -0.07 4.08 -13.26
CA GLN A 171 -1.08 3.90 -12.22
C GLN A 171 -0.70 4.72 -11.00
N MET A 172 -1.58 5.64 -10.58
CA MET A 172 -1.39 6.47 -9.39
C MET A 172 -2.35 6.07 -8.27
N ASP A 173 -1.85 6.06 -7.05
CA ASP A 173 -2.62 5.78 -5.85
C ASP A 173 -1.98 6.42 -4.62
N ALA A 174 -2.78 6.62 -3.56
CA ALA A 174 -2.26 7.02 -2.26
C ALA A 174 -2.76 6.03 -1.20
N THR A 175 -1.84 5.53 -0.38
CA THR A 175 -2.15 4.54 0.64
C THR A 175 -1.81 5.05 2.03
N PRO A 176 -2.81 5.11 2.95
CA PRO A 176 -2.55 5.37 4.35
C PRO A 176 -1.95 4.12 5.01
N TYR A 177 -0.92 4.29 5.80
CA TYR A 177 -0.32 3.21 6.58
C TYR A 177 0.46 3.78 7.76
N GLU A 178 0.69 2.96 8.78
CA GLU A 178 1.61 3.28 9.88
C GLU A 178 3.05 3.02 9.41
N TRP A 179 3.64 4.02 8.72
CA TRP A 179 4.98 3.92 8.14
C TRP A 179 6.08 4.02 9.19
N VAL A 180 5.81 4.80 10.24
CA VAL A 180 6.64 4.95 11.43
C VAL A 180 5.76 4.65 12.65
N PRO A 181 6.26 3.98 13.69
CA PRO A 181 5.47 3.63 14.88
C PRO A 181 4.71 4.82 15.45
N GLY A 182 3.39 4.69 15.62
CA GLY A 182 2.50 5.72 16.13
C GLY A 182 2.12 6.82 15.12
N GLN A 183 2.60 6.78 13.88
CA GLN A 183 2.33 7.80 12.88
C GLN A 183 1.77 7.21 11.59
N ILE A 184 0.56 7.62 11.23
CA ILE A 184 -0.08 7.24 9.96
C ILE A 184 0.17 8.36 8.96
N TRP A 185 0.90 8.06 7.88
CA TRP A 185 1.10 8.95 6.74
C TRP A 185 0.49 8.35 5.48
N HIS A 186 0.26 9.18 4.50
CA HIS A 186 -0.18 8.76 3.17
C HIS A 186 1.00 8.73 2.21
N LEU A 187 1.27 7.59 1.61
CA LEU A 187 2.27 7.44 0.56
C LEU A 187 1.57 7.56 -0.80
N HIS A 188 1.84 8.66 -1.50
CA HIS A 188 1.44 8.87 -2.90
C HIS A 188 2.45 8.15 -3.79
N LEU A 189 1.99 7.34 -4.72
CA LEU A 189 2.83 6.54 -5.61
C LEU A 189 2.34 6.60 -7.05
N ALA A 190 3.29 6.49 -7.97
CA ALA A 190 3.03 6.16 -9.36
C ALA A 190 3.89 4.99 -9.81
N ILE A 191 3.28 4.03 -10.50
CA ILE A 191 3.95 2.86 -11.06
C ILE A 191 3.67 2.74 -12.55
N ASP A 192 4.70 2.55 -13.34
CA ASP A 192 4.57 2.25 -14.76
C ASP A 192 4.02 0.84 -14.98
N ASP A 193 2.95 0.73 -15.75
CA ASP A 193 2.23 -0.51 -16.01
C ASP A 193 3.05 -1.50 -16.84
N ALA A 194 3.87 -1.02 -17.77
CA ALA A 194 4.69 -1.86 -18.64
C ALA A 194 5.81 -2.56 -17.87
N THR A 195 6.56 -1.81 -17.09
CA THR A 195 7.80 -2.27 -16.44
C THR A 195 7.60 -2.64 -14.97
N GLY A 196 6.56 -2.11 -14.32
CA GLY A 196 6.38 -2.23 -12.87
C GLY A 196 7.36 -1.35 -12.08
N ARG A 197 8.01 -0.37 -12.73
CA ARG A 197 8.92 0.58 -12.12
C ARG A 197 8.13 1.63 -11.35
N ILE A 198 8.57 1.96 -10.14
CA ILE A 198 8.07 3.12 -9.42
C ILE A 198 8.66 4.36 -10.11
N VAL A 199 7.81 5.22 -10.64
CA VAL A 199 8.22 6.43 -11.37
C VAL A 199 8.14 7.69 -10.52
N GLY A 200 7.48 7.62 -9.36
CA GLY A 200 7.43 8.69 -8.38
C GLY A 200 6.81 8.23 -7.07
N GLY A 201 7.22 8.87 -5.97
CA GLY A 201 6.72 8.60 -4.64
C GLY A 201 6.88 9.79 -3.70
N TRP A 202 5.88 10.02 -2.83
CA TRP A 202 5.87 11.13 -1.88
C TRP A 202 5.02 10.83 -0.65
N PHE A 203 5.57 11.07 0.53
CA PHE A 203 4.83 11.02 1.79
C PHE A 203 4.18 12.37 2.12
N ASP A 204 2.95 12.33 2.61
CA ASP A 204 2.24 13.47 3.16
C ASP A 204 1.39 13.04 4.38
N MET A 205 0.95 13.98 5.22
CA MET A 205 0.09 13.70 6.37
C MET A 205 -1.28 13.16 5.96
N GLN A 206 -1.76 13.55 4.80
CA GLN A 206 -3.05 13.15 4.23
C GLN A 206 -2.91 12.94 2.72
N GLU A 207 -3.94 12.37 2.10
CA GLU A 207 -4.03 12.33 0.66
C GLU A 207 -4.36 13.73 0.13
N THR A 208 -3.39 14.36 -0.54
CA THR A 208 -3.47 15.75 -0.99
C THR A 208 -3.16 15.90 -2.47
N LEU A 209 -3.66 16.97 -3.08
CA LEU A 209 -3.26 17.38 -4.41
C LEU A 209 -1.73 17.66 -4.47
N ASN A 210 -1.18 18.24 -3.41
CA ASN A 210 0.23 18.54 -3.31
C ASN A 210 1.09 17.26 -3.39
N GLY A 211 0.70 16.19 -2.70
CA GLY A 211 1.39 14.90 -2.77
C GLY A 211 1.40 14.33 -4.19
N TYR A 212 0.26 14.39 -4.90
CA TYR A 212 0.19 13.97 -6.30
C TYR A 212 0.99 14.87 -7.23
N TYR A 213 1.07 16.17 -6.95
CA TYR A 213 1.92 17.09 -7.73
C TYR A 213 3.40 16.81 -7.52
N HIS A 214 3.85 16.42 -6.31
CA HIS A 214 5.23 15.98 -6.09
C HIS A 214 5.55 14.72 -6.90
N VAL A 215 4.65 13.75 -6.93
CA VAL A 215 4.81 12.54 -7.76
C VAL A 215 4.87 12.91 -9.24
N PHE A 216 3.96 13.77 -9.71
CA PHE A 216 3.93 14.20 -11.11
C PHE A 216 5.19 15.01 -11.49
N TYR A 217 5.66 15.89 -10.61
CA TYR A 217 6.90 16.64 -10.80
C TYR A 217 8.11 15.70 -10.95
N GLN A 218 8.21 14.66 -10.11
CA GLN A 218 9.27 13.65 -10.21
C GLN A 218 9.22 12.93 -11.55
N ILE A 219 8.04 12.54 -12.02
CA ILE A 219 7.87 11.91 -13.34
C ILE A 219 8.35 12.84 -14.46
N LEU A 220 7.85 14.09 -14.48
CA LEU A 220 8.19 15.07 -15.50
C LEU A 220 9.70 15.34 -15.56
N THR A 221 10.33 15.53 -14.40
CA THR A 221 11.76 15.91 -14.36
C THR A 221 12.70 14.74 -14.60
N THR A 222 12.26 13.49 -14.34
CA THR A 222 13.11 12.30 -14.49
C THR A 222 12.92 11.61 -15.82
N TYR A 223 11.67 11.49 -16.29
CA TYR A 223 11.33 10.67 -17.46
C TYR A 223 10.72 11.51 -18.60
N GLY A 224 10.00 12.56 -18.27
CA GLY A 224 9.24 13.39 -19.21
C GLY A 224 7.73 13.28 -19.02
N ILE A 225 6.97 13.70 -20.04
CA ILE A 225 5.51 13.68 -20.04
C ILE A 225 5.02 12.27 -20.39
N PRO A 226 4.27 11.57 -19.48
CA PRO A 226 3.67 10.28 -19.78
C PRO A 226 2.46 10.42 -20.72
N TYR A 227 2.05 9.33 -21.35
CA TYR A 227 0.88 9.35 -22.22
C TYR A 227 -0.42 9.39 -21.41
N LYS A 228 -0.54 8.55 -20.35
CA LYS A 228 -1.80 8.41 -19.60
C LYS A 228 -1.57 8.13 -18.12
N PHE A 229 -2.39 8.78 -17.26
CA PHE A 229 -2.58 8.40 -15.87
C PHE A 229 -3.84 7.56 -15.67
N PHE A 230 -3.74 6.55 -14.82
CA PHE A 230 -4.85 5.73 -14.37
C PHE A 230 -5.03 5.87 -12.86
N THR A 231 -6.16 6.45 -12.44
CA THR A 231 -6.45 6.80 -11.04
C THR A 231 -7.77 6.20 -10.58
N ASP A 232 -8.11 6.33 -9.30
CA ASP A 232 -9.46 6.07 -8.82
C ASP A 232 -10.39 7.28 -9.07
N ARG A 233 -11.68 7.08 -8.81
CA ARG A 233 -12.70 8.15 -8.96
C ARG A 233 -12.78 9.02 -7.71
N ARG A 234 -11.67 9.51 -7.20
CA ARG A 234 -11.67 10.46 -6.07
C ARG A 234 -11.85 11.90 -6.55
N THR A 235 -12.33 12.75 -5.65
CA THR A 235 -12.61 14.17 -5.93
C THR A 235 -11.38 14.97 -6.34
N ILE A 236 -10.17 14.48 -6.04
CA ILE A 236 -8.90 15.09 -6.49
C ILE A 236 -8.75 14.97 -8.00
N PHE A 237 -9.21 13.85 -8.59
CA PHE A 237 -9.04 13.56 -10.02
C PHE A 237 -10.29 13.88 -10.83
N THR A 238 -11.47 13.60 -10.28
CA THR A 238 -12.75 13.80 -10.99
C THR A 238 -13.77 14.44 -10.06
N TYR A 239 -14.45 15.47 -10.54
CA TYR A 239 -15.54 16.12 -9.82
C TYR A 239 -16.79 16.15 -10.70
N LYS A 240 -17.91 15.60 -10.21
CA LYS A 240 -19.24 15.74 -10.82
C LYS A 240 -20.09 16.64 -9.97
N LYS A 241 -20.57 17.74 -10.54
CA LYS A 241 -21.52 18.63 -9.86
C LYS A 241 -22.83 17.87 -9.65
N LYS A 242 -23.30 17.77 -8.39
CA LYS A 242 -24.60 17.20 -8.08
C LYS A 242 -25.68 18.02 -8.81
N ASN A 243 -26.47 17.40 -9.68
CA ASN A 243 -27.56 18.00 -10.48
C ASN A 243 -27.14 18.70 -11.80
N SER A 244 -26.02 18.39 -12.43
CA SER A 244 -25.78 18.81 -13.80
C SER A 244 -26.47 17.88 -14.80
N PRO A 245 -27.30 18.36 -15.73
CA PRO A 245 -28.02 17.53 -16.69
C PRO A 245 -27.17 17.08 -17.87
N SER A 246 -25.96 17.59 -18.06
CA SER A 246 -25.07 17.23 -19.18
C SER A 246 -23.74 16.66 -18.70
N ILE A 247 -23.25 15.67 -19.45
CA ILE A 247 -21.93 15.04 -19.24
C ILE A 247 -20.79 16.04 -19.56
N ASP A 248 -21.08 17.11 -20.30
CA ASP A 248 -20.10 18.06 -20.82
C ASP A 248 -19.70 19.20 -19.85
N GLU A 249 -20.36 19.28 -18.68
CA GLU A 249 -20.05 20.26 -17.64
C GLU A 249 -19.26 19.67 -16.45
N ASP A 250 -18.43 18.67 -16.68
CA ASP A 250 -17.50 18.20 -15.67
C ASP A 250 -16.47 19.32 -15.40
N THR A 251 -16.62 19.95 -14.24
CA THR A 251 -15.64 20.92 -13.76
C THR A 251 -14.32 20.18 -13.56
N TYR A 252 -13.33 20.50 -14.38
CA TYR A 252 -12.00 19.90 -14.26
C TYR A 252 -11.47 20.12 -12.83
N THR A 253 -11.00 19.06 -12.20
CA THR A 253 -10.19 19.22 -11.00
C THR A 253 -8.86 19.87 -11.37
N GLN A 254 -8.17 20.46 -10.40
CA GLN A 254 -6.87 21.09 -10.65
C GLN A 254 -5.86 20.10 -11.21
N PHE A 255 -5.88 18.84 -10.77
CA PHE A 255 -5.03 17.77 -11.30
C PHE A 255 -5.36 17.47 -12.78
N ALA A 256 -6.65 17.32 -13.10
CA ALA A 256 -7.09 17.07 -14.47
C ALA A 256 -6.76 18.25 -15.39
N TYR A 257 -6.81 19.49 -14.88
CA TYR A 257 -6.40 20.67 -15.62
C TYR A 257 -4.89 20.68 -15.94
N ALA A 258 -4.04 20.31 -14.97
CA ALA A 258 -2.61 20.14 -15.18
C ALA A 258 -2.30 19.06 -16.22
N CYS A 259 -2.97 17.92 -16.16
CA CYS A 259 -2.86 16.86 -17.16
C CYS A 259 -3.23 17.36 -18.55
N LYS A 260 -4.37 18.08 -18.68
CA LYS A 260 -4.83 18.64 -19.95
C LYS A 260 -3.82 19.62 -20.56
N GLN A 261 -3.20 20.49 -19.75
CA GLN A 261 -2.18 21.43 -20.21
C GLN A 261 -0.94 20.73 -20.78
N LEU A 262 -0.60 19.56 -20.26
CA LEU A 262 0.54 18.75 -20.71
C LEU A 262 0.16 17.72 -21.79
N GLY A 263 -1.11 17.63 -22.17
CA GLY A 263 -1.59 16.62 -23.12
C GLY A 263 -1.60 15.20 -22.57
N VAL A 264 -1.63 15.02 -21.25
CA VAL A 264 -1.69 13.74 -20.58
C VAL A 264 -3.15 13.31 -20.45
N GLU A 265 -3.47 12.10 -20.91
CA GLU A 265 -4.80 11.53 -20.70
C GLU A 265 -5.00 11.12 -19.24
N LEU A 266 -6.17 11.40 -18.69
CA LEU A 266 -6.55 11.01 -17.34
C LEU A 266 -7.73 10.03 -17.41
N GLU A 267 -7.48 8.76 -17.06
CA GLU A 267 -8.49 7.72 -16.98
C GLU A 267 -8.75 7.36 -15.53
N SER A 268 -10.03 7.29 -15.13
CA SER A 268 -10.41 6.91 -13.77
C SER A 268 -11.34 5.72 -13.76
N SER A 269 -11.12 4.78 -12.84
CA SER A 269 -11.99 3.62 -12.65
C SER A 269 -12.44 3.49 -11.21
N SER A 270 -13.71 3.13 -11.02
CA SER A 270 -14.25 2.74 -9.71
C SER A 270 -13.99 1.27 -9.39
N ILE A 271 -13.42 0.51 -10.33
CA ILE A 271 -13.19 -0.93 -10.18
C ILE A 271 -11.82 -1.14 -9.56
N PRO A 272 -11.72 -1.62 -8.29
CA PRO A 272 -10.43 -1.81 -7.60
C PRO A 272 -9.47 -2.72 -8.37
N GLN A 273 -10.01 -3.76 -9.03
CA GLN A 273 -9.23 -4.76 -9.76
C GLN A 273 -8.46 -4.19 -10.96
N ALA A 274 -8.90 -3.05 -11.50
CA ALA A 274 -8.20 -2.37 -12.59
C ALA A 274 -6.83 -1.82 -12.16
N LYS A 275 -6.61 -1.60 -10.85
CA LYS A 275 -5.38 -1.10 -10.25
C LYS A 275 -4.50 -2.17 -9.56
N GLY A 276 -4.69 -3.43 -9.89
CA GLY A 276 -4.04 -4.55 -9.20
C GLY A 276 -2.51 -4.51 -9.17
N ARG A 277 -1.84 -3.64 -9.93
CA ARG A 277 -0.37 -3.46 -9.87
C ARG A 277 0.04 -2.51 -8.75
N VAL A 278 -0.57 -1.33 -8.70
CA VAL A 278 -0.27 -0.37 -7.63
C VAL A 278 -0.71 -0.91 -6.26
N GLU A 279 -1.82 -1.66 -6.19
CA GLU A 279 -2.24 -2.33 -4.95
C GLU A 279 -1.21 -3.36 -4.45
N ARG A 280 -0.66 -4.18 -5.37
CA ARG A 280 0.40 -5.15 -5.02
C ARG A 280 1.70 -4.46 -4.62
N LEU A 281 2.02 -3.35 -5.28
CA LEU A 281 3.16 -2.52 -4.90
C LEU A 281 2.96 -1.98 -3.49
N ASN A 282 1.80 -1.38 -3.19
CA ASN A 282 1.46 -0.88 -1.86
C ASN A 282 1.63 -1.97 -0.79
N GLN A 283 1.11 -3.19 -1.02
CA GLN A 283 1.29 -4.31 -0.10
C GLN A 283 2.77 -4.70 0.09
N THR A 284 3.57 -4.61 -0.97
CA THR A 284 5.00 -4.91 -0.91
C THR A 284 5.73 -3.85 -0.10
N LEU A 285 5.46 -2.56 -0.37
CA LEU A 285 6.07 -1.45 0.36
C LEU A 285 5.64 -1.45 1.84
N GLN A 286 4.37 -1.65 2.15
CA GLN A 286 3.87 -1.77 3.54
C GLN A 286 4.57 -2.88 4.33
N SER A 287 5.05 -3.93 3.66
CA SER A 287 5.77 -5.03 4.31
C SER A 287 7.28 -4.81 4.44
N ARG A 288 7.85 -3.82 3.76
CA ARG A 288 9.31 -3.58 3.67
C ARG A 288 9.71 -2.20 4.17
N LEU A 289 9.10 -1.16 3.61
CA LEU A 289 9.51 0.22 3.84
C LEU A 289 9.47 0.68 5.31
N PRO A 290 8.50 0.26 6.17
CA PRO A 290 8.55 0.59 7.60
C PRO A 290 9.80 0.05 8.32
N ILE A 291 10.31 -1.10 7.88
CA ILE A 291 11.53 -1.69 8.44
C ILE A 291 12.74 -0.85 8.02
N GLU A 292 12.82 -0.49 6.75
CA GLU A 292 13.90 0.32 6.19
C GLU A 292 13.94 1.73 6.83
N LEU A 293 12.79 2.39 6.97
CA LEU A 293 12.68 3.68 7.65
C LEU A 293 13.15 3.60 9.11
N ARG A 294 12.77 2.53 9.81
CA ARG A 294 13.20 2.30 11.19
C ARG A 294 14.72 2.06 11.28
N LEU A 295 15.29 1.26 10.40
CA LEU A 295 16.73 0.99 10.36
C LEU A 295 17.53 2.26 10.06
N ALA A 296 16.99 3.13 9.22
CA ALA A 296 17.58 4.43 8.92
C ALA A 296 17.33 5.49 10.01
N GLY A 297 16.58 5.17 11.09
CA GLY A 297 16.28 6.10 12.19
C GLY A 297 15.35 7.25 11.79
N ILE A 298 14.54 7.07 10.75
CA ILE A 298 13.68 8.13 10.19
C ILE A 298 12.38 8.22 10.97
N SER A 299 12.02 9.42 11.40
CA SER A 299 10.79 9.71 12.16
C SER A 299 9.98 10.90 11.64
N THR A 300 10.50 11.65 10.64
CA THR A 300 9.82 12.81 10.06
C THR A 300 9.50 12.59 8.58
N ILE A 301 8.44 13.23 8.10
CA ILE A 301 8.01 13.11 6.68
C ILE A 301 9.08 13.65 5.74
N ASP A 302 9.73 14.75 6.07
CA ASP A 302 10.75 15.37 5.21
C ASP A 302 11.93 14.42 5.03
N ALA A 303 12.48 13.87 6.12
CA ALA A 303 13.53 12.86 6.05
C ALA A 303 13.09 11.58 5.31
N ALA A 304 11.81 11.18 5.48
CA ALA A 304 11.25 10.03 4.77
C ALA A 304 11.16 10.28 3.25
N ASN A 305 10.84 11.50 2.83
CA ASN A 305 10.81 11.87 1.42
C ASN A 305 12.21 11.91 0.79
N GLU A 306 13.21 12.37 1.51
CA GLU A 306 14.60 12.31 1.06
C GLU A 306 15.07 10.85 0.91
N PHE A 307 14.82 10.01 1.91
CA PHE A 307 15.14 8.59 1.89
C PHE A 307 14.41 7.85 0.75
N LEU A 308 13.15 8.16 0.53
CA LEU A 308 12.32 7.51 -0.48
C LEU A 308 12.91 7.62 -1.89
N ASN A 309 13.56 8.73 -2.21
CA ASN A 309 14.20 8.94 -3.51
C ASN A 309 15.34 7.95 -3.80
N SER A 310 16.16 7.62 -2.80
CA SER A 310 17.21 6.60 -2.91
C SER A 310 16.62 5.19 -2.88
N TYR A 311 15.68 4.95 -1.97
CA TYR A 311 15.01 3.66 -1.84
C TYR A 311 14.27 3.25 -3.12
N ILE A 312 13.60 4.17 -3.82
CA ILE A 312 12.93 3.90 -5.10
C ILE A 312 13.93 3.41 -6.15
N LYS A 313 15.13 3.96 -6.21
CA LYS A 313 16.17 3.53 -7.17
C LYS A 313 16.56 2.08 -6.91
N GLU A 314 16.93 1.75 -5.67
CA GLU A 314 17.30 0.40 -5.26
C GLU A 314 16.13 -0.60 -5.45
N PHE A 315 14.92 -0.18 -5.09
CA PHE A 315 13.72 -0.99 -5.28
C PHE A 315 13.48 -1.31 -6.77
N ASN A 316 13.62 -0.32 -7.64
CA ASN A 316 13.45 -0.48 -9.07
C ASN A 316 14.51 -1.39 -9.70
N GLU A 317 15.76 -1.30 -9.26
CA GLU A 317 16.85 -2.20 -9.72
C GLU A 317 16.54 -3.64 -9.37
N LYS A 318 15.94 -3.88 -8.20
CA LYS A 318 15.65 -5.21 -7.71
C LYS A 318 14.36 -5.83 -8.25
N PHE A 319 13.30 -5.05 -8.43
CA PHE A 319 11.95 -5.55 -8.67
C PHE A 319 11.32 -5.15 -10.00
N ALA A 320 11.78 -4.08 -10.62
CA ALA A 320 11.25 -3.65 -11.90
C ALA A 320 11.84 -4.47 -13.07
N LEU A 321 11.07 -4.57 -14.14
CA LEU A 321 11.59 -5.15 -15.37
C LEU A 321 12.69 -4.24 -15.96
N PRO A 322 13.74 -4.81 -16.56
CA PRO A 322 14.78 -4.02 -17.21
C PRO A 322 14.18 -3.23 -18.38
N LEU A 323 14.69 -2.01 -18.57
CA LEU A 323 14.25 -1.14 -19.66
C LEU A 323 14.83 -1.57 -21.03
N ASN A 324 15.79 -2.45 -21.03
CA ASN A 324 16.43 -2.93 -22.27
C ASN A 324 15.39 -3.62 -23.17
N GLY A 325 15.20 -3.05 -24.36
CA GLY A 325 14.24 -3.57 -25.36
C GLY A 325 12.80 -3.05 -25.23
N ILE A 326 12.46 -2.28 -24.19
CA ILE A 326 11.16 -1.63 -24.05
C ILE A 326 11.25 -0.22 -24.65
N LYS A 327 10.41 0.09 -25.64
CA LYS A 327 10.32 1.44 -26.20
C LYS A 327 9.63 2.38 -25.20
N SER A 328 10.14 3.62 -25.10
CA SER A 328 9.52 4.66 -24.31
C SER A 328 8.62 5.55 -25.17
N VAL A 329 7.50 5.98 -24.59
CA VAL A 329 6.58 6.97 -25.16
C VAL A 329 6.57 8.27 -24.37
N PHE A 330 7.43 8.43 -23.39
CA PHE A 330 7.62 9.72 -22.72
C PHE A 330 8.03 10.80 -23.72
N VAL A 331 7.43 11.97 -23.61
CA VAL A 331 7.76 13.15 -24.42
C VAL A 331 8.57 14.11 -23.57
N THR A 332 9.47 14.85 -24.22
CA THR A 332 10.30 15.86 -23.54
C THR A 332 9.43 16.86 -22.78
N GLN A 333 9.74 17.06 -21.51
CA GLN A 333 9.05 17.98 -20.63
C GLN A 333 9.34 19.45 -21.00
N PRO A 334 8.42 20.38 -20.69
CA PRO A 334 8.68 21.80 -20.80
C PRO A 334 9.72 22.26 -19.76
N GLU A 335 10.16 23.52 -19.88
CA GLU A 335 11.05 24.14 -18.91
C GLU A 335 10.49 24.10 -17.48
N ILE A 336 11.37 24.05 -16.48
CA ILE A 336 11.02 23.89 -15.07
C ILE A 336 10.07 25.00 -14.58
N GLU A 337 10.29 26.25 -15.03
CA GLU A 337 9.41 27.37 -14.70
C GLU A 337 7.97 27.12 -15.18
N LYS A 338 7.82 26.58 -16.37
CA LYS A 338 6.49 26.24 -16.91
C LYS A 338 5.87 25.07 -16.16
N ILE A 339 6.64 24.07 -15.79
CA ILE A 339 6.17 22.95 -14.94
C ILE A 339 5.64 23.48 -13.60
N ASN A 340 6.38 24.39 -12.94
CA ASN A 340 5.97 25.01 -11.68
C ASN A 340 4.64 25.77 -11.78
N LEU A 341 4.35 26.38 -12.91
CA LEU A 341 3.08 27.08 -13.15
C LEU A 341 1.94 26.13 -13.52
N ILE A 342 2.23 25.03 -14.18
CA ILE A 342 1.24 23.99 -14.52
C ILE A 342 0.80 23.21 -13.27
N LEU A 343 1.76 22.82 -12.43
CA LEU A 343 1.49 22.10 -11.17
C LEU A 343 1.15 23.08 -10.02
N ALA A 344 0.44 24.15 -10.34
CA ALA A 344 0.07 25.18 -9.38
C ALA A 344 -1.29 24.90 -8.72
N VAL A 345 -1.46 25.39 -7.51
CA VAL A 345 -2.77 25.46 -6.85
C VAL A 345 -3.45 26.77 -7.26
N LEU A 346 -4.60 26.62 -7.91
CA LEU A 346 -5.41 27.74 -8.45
C LEU A 346 -6.58 28.04 -7.51
N CYS A 347 -6.83 29.30 -7.25
CA CYS A 347 -7.89 29.73 -6.36
C CYS A 347 -8.48 31.08 -6.79
N GLU A 348 -9.80 31.14 -7.08
CA GLU A 348 -10.44 32.43 -7.39
C GLU A 348 -10.46 33.32 -6.13
N ARG A 349 -10.03 34.56 -6.26
CA ARG A 349 -10.02 35.60 -5.23
C ARG A 349 -10.56 36.90 -5.78
N THR A 350 -10.88 37.82 -4.90
CA THR A 350 -11.35 39.16 -5.24
C THR A 350 -10.40 40.20 -4.64
N VAL A 351 -10.15 41.28 -5.39
CA VAL A 351 -9.39 42.41 -4.91
C VAL A 351 -10.16 43.16 -3.81
N ASP A 352 -9.51 43.44 -2.70
CA ASP A 352 -10.11 44.15 -1.55
C ASP A 352 -10.05 45.69 -1.71
N THR A 353 -10.47 46.43 -0.68
CA THR A 353 -10.41 47.91 -0.64
C THR A 353 -9.01 48.46 -0.59
N GLY A 354 -8.02 47.67 -0.19
CA GLY A 354 -6.61 48.05 -0.16
C GLY A 354 -5.87 47.67 -1.45
N HIS A 355 -6.59 47.32 -2.52
CA HIS A 355 -6.04 46.81 -3.79
C HIS A 355 -5.15 45.55 -3.61
N CYS A 356 -5.47 44.72 -2.59
CA CYS A 356 -4.73 43.53 -2.22
C CYS A 356 -5.57 42.29 -2.38
N LEU A 357 -4.91 41.11 -2.38
CA LEU A 357 -5.53 39.79 -2.38
C LEU A 357 -5.34 39.14 -1.00
N ARG A 358 -6.38 38.49 -0.48
CA ARG A 358 -6.29 37.71 0.74
C ARG A 358 -6.25 36.22 0.44
N TYR A 359 -5.19 35.54 0.94
CA TYR A 359 -5.05 34.08 0.85
C TYR A 359 -4.40 33.53 2.12
N SER A 360 -4.97 32.46 2.68
CA SER A 360 -4.47 31.80 3.91
C SER A 360 -4.18 32.79 5.07
N ASN A 361 -5.07 33.76 5.30
CA ASN A 361 -4.97 34.85 6.29
C ASN A 361 -3.83 35.83 6.08
N LYS A 362 -3.18 35.81 4.93
CA LYS A 362 -2.15 36.75 4.54
C LYS A 362 -2.66 37.67 3.44
N TYR A 363 -2.07 38.84 3.34
CA TYR A 363 -2.40 39.84 2.32
C TYR A 363 -1.25 39.94 1.33
N TYR A 364 -1.60 40.08 0.05
CA TYR A 364 -0.63 40.14 -1.04
C TYR A 364 -0.91 41.34 -1.94
N ARG A 365 0.14 42.07 -2.28
CA ARG A 365 0.08 43.09 -3.31
C ARG A 365 0.52 42.55 -4.66
N MET A 366 -0.08 43.06 -5.75
CA MET A 366 0.24 42.68 -7.12
C MET A 366 1.37 43.57 -7.61
N LEU A 367 2.41 42.95 -8.19
CA LEU A 367 3.57 43.66 -8.74
C LEU A 367 3.70 43.40 -10.22
N ASP A 368 4.05 44.45 -10.98
CA ASP A 368 4.43 44.31 -12.38
C ASP A 368 5.85 43.76 -12.55
N SER A 369 6.29 43.58 -13.78
CA SER A 369 7.63 43.08 -14.10
C SER A 369 8.77 44.00 -13.63
N LYS A 370 8.47 45.26 -13.29
CA LYS A 370 9.42 46.26 -12.79
C LYS A 370 9.38 46.39 -11.25
N GLY A 371 8.50 45.62 -10.56
CA GLY A 371 8.33 45.66 -9.13
C GLY A 371 7.41 46.80 -8.63
N HIS A 372 6.68 47.49 -9.50
CA HIS A 372 5.71 48.50 -9.08
C HIS A 372 4.38 47.86 -8.75
N GLN A 373 3.69 48.36 -7.70
CA GLN A 373 2.37 47.87 -7.32
C GLN A 373 1.32 48.24 -8.36
N ILE A 374 0.53 47.24 -8.76
CA ILE A 374 -0.61 47.39 -9.66
C ILE A 374 -1.90 47.50 -8.84
N HIS A 375 -2.77 48.38 -9.25
CA HIS A 375 -4.04 48.64 -8.59
C HIS A 375 -5.21 48.24 -9.48
N TYR A 376 -6.04 47.33 -9.00
CA TYR A 376 -7.31 46.93 -9.59
C TYR A 376 -8.47 47.40 -8.72
N ARG A 377 -9.62 47.62 -9.37
CA ARG A 377 -10.85 48.02 -8.67
C ARG A 377 -11.28 46.92 -7.66
N LYS A 378 -11.76 47.36 -6.47
CA LYS A 378 -12.40 46.46 -5.48
C LYS A 378 -13.43 45.55 -6.16
N GLY A 379 -13.41 44.26 -5.82
CA GLY A 379 -14.33 43.27 -6.37
C GLY A 379 -13.88 42.68 -7.71
N THR A 380 -12.78 43.11 -8.30
CA THR A 380 -12.21 42.46 -9.48
C THR A 380 -11.87 41.01 -9.15
N LYS A 381 -12.39 40.07 -9.92
CA LYS A 381 -12.09 38.64 -9.79
C LYS A 381 -10.72 38.35 -10.40
N VAL A 382 -9.90 37.67 -9.70
CA VAL A 382 -8.56 37.25 -10.12
C VAL A 382 -8.32 35.80 -9.75
N MET A 383 -7.54 35.08 -10.54
CA MET A 383 -7.06 33.76 -10.22
C MET A 383 -5.74 33.87 -9.44
N PHE A 384 -5.78 33.51 -8.16
CA PHE A 384 -4.58 33.37 -7.34
C PHE A 384 -3.88 32.06 -7.70
N ILE A 385 -2.59 32.11 -8.01
CA ILE A 385 -1.77 30.99 -8.48
C ILE A 385 -0.65 30.77 -7.47
N ARG A 386 -0.69 29.67 -6.74
CA ARG A 386 0.47 29.23 -5.93
C ARG A 386 1.24 28.19 -6.73
N ALA A 387 2.34 28.62 -7.36
CA ALA A 387 3.22 27.75 -8.15
C ALA A 387 3.83 26.63 -7.27
N PHE A 388 4.22 25.53 -7.91
CA PHE A 388 4.79 24.38 -7.23
C PHE A 388 6.05 24.69 -6.43
N ASN A 389 6.89 25.60 -6.90
CA ASN A 389 8.07 26.10 -6.20
C ASN A 389 7.75 27.07 -5.03
N GLY A 390 6.47 27.25 -4.68
CA GLY A 390 6.01 28.12 -3.59
C GLY A 390 5.87 29.60 -3.96
N ARG A 391 6.33 30.05 -5.14
CA ARG A 391 6.10 31.42 -5.63
C ARG A 391 4.63 31.65 -5.89
N GLN A 392 4.20 32.89 -5.71
CA GLN A 392 2.80 33.26 -5.82
C GLN A 392 2.61 34.28 -6.92
N TYR A 393 1.57 34.07 -7.72
CA TYR A 393 1.19 34.92 -8.81
C TYR A 393 -0.32 35.15 -8.81
N CYS A 394 -0.80 36.10 -9.53
CA CYS A 394 -2.21 36.20 -9.87
C CYS A 394 -2.39 36.43 -11.37
N CYS A 395 -3.46 35.88 -11.91
CA CYS A 395 -3.88 36.14 -13.29
C CYS A 395 -5.17 36.95 -13.27
N VAL A 396 -5.19 38.04 -14.05
CA VAL A 396 -6.34 38.92 -14.17
C VAL A 396 -6.86 38.84 -15.61
N ASN A 397 -8.19 38.70 -15.78
CA ASN A 397 -8.85 38.59 -17.08
C ASN A 397 -8.28 37.50 -18.00
N ASP A 398 -7.74 36.40 -17.41
CA ASP A 398 -7.10 35.28 -18.12
C ASP A 398 -5.95 35.67 -19.08
N LYS A 399 -5.36 36.86 -18.89
CA LYS A 399 -4.28 37.38 -19.73
C LYS A 399 -3.08 37.89 -18.94
N ASP A 400 -3.34 38.72 -17.95
CA ASP A 400 -2.29 39.47 -17.27
C ASP A 400 -1.82 38.71 -16.03
N ILE A 401 -0.55 38.31 -16.00
CA ILE A 401 0.05 37.60 -14.87
C ILE A 401 0.96 38.56 -14.10
N TYR A 402 0.72 38.68 -12.79
CA TYR A 402 1.48 39.53 -11.89
C TYR A 402 2.09 38.68 -10.77
N ALA A 403 3.29 39.03 -10.36
CA ALA A 403 3.90 38.49 -9.16
C ALA A 403 3.18 39.01 -7.92
N LEU A 404 3.06 38.18 -6.89
CA LEU A 404 2.47 38.52 -5.61
C LEU A 404 3.55 38.63 -4.55
N GLU A 405 3.52 39.71 -3.79
CA GLU A 405 4.38 39.93 -2.65
C GLU A 405 3.55 39.99 -1.37
N GLU A 406 3.96 39.20 -0.37
CA GLU A 406 3.29 39.17 0.91
C GLU A 406 3.50 40.49 1.65
N ILE A 407 2.43 41.06 2.15
CA ILE A 407 2.48 42.25 2.99
C ILE A 407 2.72 41.77 4.42
N PRO A 408 3.83 42.14 5.06
CA PRO A 408 4.05 41.76 6.45
C PRO A 408 2.93 42.33 7.33
N GLU A 409 2.52 41.54 8.32
CA GLU A 409 1.51 41.97 9.29
C GLU A 409 1.97 43.31 9.90
N ARG A 410 1.20 44.37 9.63
CA ARG A 410 1.34 45.59 10.37
C ARG A 410 0.90 45.32 11.81
N GLU A 411 1.64 45.76 12.78
CA GLU A 411 1.08 45.93 14.13
C GLU A 411 -0.17 46.83 14.01
N THR A 412 -1.33 46.20 14.04
CA THR A 412 -2.63 46.84 13.83
C THR A 412 -3.06 47.62 15.09
N LYS A 413 -2.28 47.59 16.15
CA LYS A 413 -2.60 48.29 17.41
C LYS A 413 -1.85 49.61 17.48
N SER A 414 -2.59 50.69 17.25
CA SER A 414 -2.16 52.01 17.65
C SER A 414 -2.27 52.13 19.19
N LYS A 415 -1.14 52.35 19.87
CA LYS A 415 -1.10 52.46 21.35
C LYS A 415 -2.03 53.54 21.94
N ASN A 416 -2.51 54.48 21.10
CA ASN A 416 -3.27 55.62 21.54
C ASN A 416 -4.71 55.68 20.99
N ILE A 417 -5.10 54.79 20.03
CA ILE A 417 -6.38 54.90 19.35
C ILE A 417 -7.15 53.57 19.41
N ASP A 418 -6.47 52.43 19.55
CA ASP A 418 -7.15 51.14 19.60
C ASP A 418 -7.68 50.92 21.04
N ILE A 419 -9.00 50.88 21.14
CA ILE A 419 -9.71 50.42 22.33
C ILE A 419 -9.25 48.97 22.60
N GLU A 420 -8.77 48.68 23.82
CA GLU A 420 -8.47 47.30 24.20
C GLU A 420 -9.64 46.39 23.82
N TYR A 421 -9.39 45.42 22.95
CA TYR A 421 -10.38 44.43 22.56
C TYR A 421 -10.73 43.62 23.81
N THR A 422 -11.81 43.99 24.46
CA THR A 422 -12.47 43.09 25.41
C THR A 422 -13.19 42.04 24.60
N PRO A 423 -12.77 40.76 24.66
CA PRO A 423 -13.48 39.71 23.97
C PRO A 423 -14.95 39.76 24.38
N PRO A 424 -15.90 39.70 23.45
CA PRO A 424 -17.30 39.72 23.79
C PRO A 424 -17.55 38.62 24.81
N LYS A 425 -18.14 39.02 25.99
CA LYS A 425 -18.48 38.02 27.00
C LYS A 425 -19.18 36.87 26.30
N PRO A 426 -18.78 35.60 26.51
CA PRO A 426 -19.42 34.49 25.88
C PRO A 426 -20.92 34.61 26.08
N LYS A 427 -21.67 34.73 25.00
CA LYS A 427 -23.11 34.79 25.07
C LYS A 427 -23.52 33.55 25.83
N LYS A 428 -24.00 33.73 27.08
CA LYS A 428 -24.59 32.61 27.84
C LYS A 428 -25.64 32.01 26.95
N THR A 429 -25.38 30.81 26.46
CA THR A 429 -26.37 30.10 25.67
C THR A 429 -27.56 29.90 26.58
N TYR A 430 -28.65 30.65 26.33
CA TYR A 430 -29.87 30.48 27.07
C TYR A 430 -30.38 29.07 26.82
N ILE A 431 -30.27 28.24 27.83
CA ILE A 431 -30.83 26.88 27.81
C ILE A 431 -32.24 27.00 28.41
N PRO A 432 -33.30 26.97 27.60
CA PRO A 432 -34.64 27.12 28.11
C PRO A 432 -34.95 26.03 29.15
N PRO A 433 -35.63 26.36 30.27
CA PRO A 433 -36.03 25.36 31.25
C PRO A 433 -36.94 24.31 30.62
N MET A 434 -37.05 23.13 31.20
CA MET A 434 -37.87 22.02 30.69
C MET A 434 -39.34 22.39 30.52
N SER A 435 -39.84 23.39 31.27
CA SER A 435 -41.19 23.93 31.14
C SER A 435 -41.40 24.84 29.92
N HIS A 436 -40.35 25.23 29.21
CA HIS A 436 -40.45 26.12 28.06
C HIS A 436 -41.24 25.49 26.92
N PRO A 437 -42.17 26.22 26.24
CA PRO A 437 -43.04 25.67 25.21
C PRO A 437 -42.30 24.93 24.08
N TRP A 438 -41.16 25.42 23.66
CA TRP A 438 -40.33 24.80 22.62
C TRP A 438 -39.81 23.42 23.02
N ARG A 439 -39.45 23.21 24.28
CA ARG A 439 -38.99 21.89 24.76
C ARG A 439 -40.16 20.93 24.91
N ARG A 440 -41.33 21.41 25.32
CA ARG A 440 -42.54 20.57 25.38
C ARG A 440 -42.99 20.07 24.01
N GLN A 441 -42.92 20.91 22.98
CA GLN A 441 -43.27 20.50 21.62
C GLN A 441 -42.31 19.46 21.05
N TYR A 442 -41.02 19.60 21.32
CA TYR A 442 -40.02 18.64 20.84
C TYR A 442 -40.13 17.29 21.57
N PHE A 443 -40.32 17.32 22.88
CA PHE A 443 -40.50 16.12 23.69
C PHE A 443 -41.82 15.41 23.35
N GLY A 444 -42.91 16.14 23.15
CA GLY A 444 -44.18 15.56 22.72
C GLY A 444 -44.14 14.92 21.32
N LYS A 445 -43.39 15.49 20.40
CA LYS A 445 -43.13 14.87 19.07
C LYS A 445 -42.27 13.61 19.19
N PHE A 446 -41.24 13.63 20.01
CA PHE A 446 -40.36 12.49 20.25
C PHE A 446 -41.14 11.33 20.91
N VAL A 447 -41.94 11.60 21.93
CA VAL A 447 -42.77 10.58 22.60
C VAL A 447 -43.82 10.01 21.64
N LYS A 448 -44.44 10.83 20.77
CA LYS A 448 -45.36 10.34 19.74
C LYS A 448 -44.68 9.48 18.68
N GLN A 449 -43.46 9.81 18.29
CA GLN A 449 -42.69 8.97 17.36
C GLN A 449 -42.28 7.62 17.99
N GLN A 450 -41.92 7.60 19.27
CA GLN A 450 -41.60 6.37 19.99
C GLN A 450 -42.87 5.50 20.17
N GLN A 451 -44.02 6.09 20.46
CA GLN A 451 -45.28 5.37 20.58
C GLN A 451 -45.78 4.80 19.24
N HIS A 452 -45.49 5.45 18.11
CA HIS A 452 -45.76 4.88 16.79
C HIS A 452 -44.88 3.66 16.50
N HIS A 453 -43.61 3.70 16.89
CA HIS A 453 -42.68 2.57 16.71
C HIS A 453 -43.07 1.35 17.57
N TRP A 454 -43.65 1.56 18.77
CA TRP A 454 -44.05 0.45 19.62
C TRP A 454 -45.38 -0.21 19.19
N ASN A 455 -46.25 0.51 18.46
CA ASN A 455 -47.48 -0.04 17.93
C ASN A 455 -47.30 -0.79 16.60
N ASP A 456 -46.21 -0.59 15.90
CA ASP A 456 -45.91 -1.30 14.66
C ASP A 456 -45.27 -2.68 14.91
N ASP A 457 -44.67 -2.93 16.09
CA ASP A 457 -44.08 -4.20 16.47
C ASP A 457 -45.09 -5.25 17.03
N GLU A 458 -46.35 -4.87 17.29
CA GLU A 458 -47.39 -5.80 17.77
C GLU A 458 -48.22 -6.47 16.65
N ASN A 459 -47.95 -6.17 15.36
CA ASN A 459 -48.63 -6.81 14.23
C ASN A 459 -47.72 -7.78 13.44
N ILE A 460 -47.17 -8.81 14.10
CA ILE A 460 -46.63 -9.99 13.42
C ILE A 460 -47.69 -11.09 13.56
N PRO A 461 -48.34 -11.54 12.46
CA PRO A 461 -49.25 -12.69 12.53
C PRO A 461 -48.46 -13.98 12.77
N ALA A 462 -49.08 -14.83 13.59
CA ALA A 462 -48.56 -16.15 14.03
C ALA A 462 -48.33 -17.12 12.86
#